data_e60058208bc49e2850ec10bc2ceb871f
#
_entry.id   e60058208bc49e2850ec10bc2ceb871f
#
_cell.length_a   1.000
_cell.length_b   1.000
_cell.length_c   1.000
_cell.angle_alpha   90.00
_cell.angle_beta   90.00
_cell.angle_gamma   90.00
#
_symmetry.space_group_name_H-M   'P 1'
#
loop_
_entity.id
_entity.type
_entity.pdbx_description
1 polymer ?
#
loop_
_entity_poly.entity_id
_entity_poly.type
_entity_poly.pdbx_seq_one_letter_code
_entity_poly.pdbx_strand_id
1 'polypeptide(L)'
;MNASLASAMLLLSGVIACAQALPLTPDESAGKRLYREGMSASGEPIMARVGVAGMLLPATSLPCANCHGTDGLGRPEGGVRPPDLSWSRLSSRHGQQQVNGRNYPAYSDGALARAVQEGRDPGGNRLDPAMPRFVLSINDQRNLTAYLKRVTDDRDPGLDAKTLHLGTLLPAEGPLAEEGATLAAVLNGSVAQINQAGGIHGRQLRLTILDPGPDRASAEQALDRLIEQEQVFAMIAPLAPALDTSLAQHLEQAGVPLIGALSLLGTSQSSRLIFEPLPGLREQLIALADFASQQLEALQGPTLILYAGAPGQQKVADELGLYLQAHAWQNVQVQTYDPVQELLPPASRSVFYLGSSGGFSRLAIRLQAAGQAPYLFATAQQVAGDLFQVPVEFSRRVFIAYPFIPSDWTPAGRLALTRVRESAGLGGQYAFVQVGAFSSMLLFAEGMKQAGRDASREKLVSALEGLHDFATGLTPQISFGPGRRLGLNGAHVVTLELPDQRFYLVAPYKPVAAMP
;
A
#
# COMPACT_ATOMS: atom_id res chain seq x y z
N MET A 1 38.31 58.90 -19.14
CA MET A 1 38.66 58.27 -17.85
C MET A 1 37.38 57.89 -17.14
N ASN A 2 36.85 56.74 -17.38
CA ASN A 2 35.68 56.21 -16.67
C ASN A 2 35.98 54.76 -16.32
N ALA A 3 36.19 54.49 -15.04
CA ALA A 3 36.41 53.16 -14.52
C ALA A 3 35.09 52.54 -14.14
N SER A 4 34.76 51.42 -14.79
CA SER A 4 33.59 50.60 -14.47
C SER A 4 33.97 49.58 -13.39
N LEU A 5 33.37 49.68 -12.21
CA LEU A 5 33.45 48.69 -11.16
C LEU A 5 32.47 47.55 -11.47
N ALA A 6 33.01 46.39 -11.78
CA ALA A 6 32.22 45.14 -11.88
C ALA A 6 32.16 44.48 -10.48
N SER A 7 30.99 44.51 -9.87
CA SER A 7 30.68 43.77 -8.63
C SER A 7 30.47 42.29 -8.97
N ALA A 8 31.40 41.44 -8.58
CA ALA A 8 31.26 39.99 -8.60
C ALA A 8 30.40 39.53 -7.39
N MET A 9 29.18 39.08 -7.68
CA MET A 9 28.27 38.48 -6.70
C MET A 9 28.61 37.00 -6.57
N LEU A 10 29.33 36.61 -5.54
CA LEU A 10 29.57 35.20 -5.18
C LEU A 10 28.24 34.60 -4.68
N LEU A 11 27.64 33.77 -5.48
CA LEU A 11 26.54 32.87 -5.06
C LEU A 11 27.17 31.74 -4.21
N LEU A 12 27.08 31.84 -2.90
CA LEU A 12 27.33 30.72 -1.99
C LEU A 12 26.19 29.74 -2.11
N SER A 13 26.36 28.69 -2.93
CA SER A 13 25.49 27.53 -2.95
C SER A 13 25.76 26.71 -1.69
N GLY A 14 24.94 26.93 -0.67
CA GLY A 14 24.97 26.12 0.53
C GLY A 14 24.50 24.70 0.19
N VAL A 15 25.43 23.77 0.07
CA VAL A 15 25.12 22.34 0.06
C VAL A 15 24.64 22.00 1.47
N ILE A 16 23.31 21.88 1.63
CA ILE A 16 22.71 21.29 2.81
C ILE A 16 23.05 19.80 2.75
N ALA A 17 24.15 19.40 3.40
CA ALA A 17 24.44 18.00 3.65
C ALA A 17 23.33 17.48 4.58
N CYS A 18 22.36 16.76 4.04
CA CYS A 18 21.50 15.90 4.84
C CYS A 18 22.44 14.92 5.55
N ALA A 19 22.50 14.97 6.87
CA ALA A 19 23.19 13.96 7.66
C ALA A 19 22.44 12.64 7.46
N GLN A 20 22.90 11.84 6.50
CA GLN A 20 22.39 10.48 6.30
C GLN A 20 22.76 9.68 7.53
N ALA A 21 21.77 9.02 8.15
CA ALA A 21 22.03 8.05 9.20
C ALA A 21 22.92 6.95 8.61
N LEU A 22 24.08 6.70 9.24
CA LEU A 22 24.95 5.62 8.82
C LEU A 22 24.20 4.29 8.85
N PRO A 23 24.35 3.43 7.84
CA PRO A 23 23.69 2.13 7.81
C PRO A 23 24.05 1.33 9.07
N LEU A 24 23.12 0.53 9.53
CA LEU A 24 23.34 -0.32 10.70
C LEU A 24 24.40 -1.39 10.38
N THR A 25 25.31 -1.63 11.32
CA THR A 25 26.23 -2.76 11.26
C THR A 25 25.47 -4.09 11.37
N PRO A 26 26.06 -5.24 11.02
CA PRO A 26 25.43 -6.54 11.21
C PRO A 26 24.95 -6.79 12.65
N ASP A 27 25.74 -6.42 13.66
CA ASP A 27 25.39 -6.55 15.07
C ASP A 27 24.21 -5.62 15.44
N GLU A 28 24.22 -4.38 14.97
CA GLU A 28 23.10 -3.43 15.17
C GLU A 28 21.83 -3.91 14.47
N SER A 29 21.92 -4.46 13.25
CA SER A 29 20.80 -5.01 12.52
C SER A 29 20.19 -6.24 13.20
N ALA A 30 21.05 -7.11 13.74
CA ALA A 30 20.63 -8.25 14.55
C ALA A 30 19.96 -7.80 15.86
N GLY A 31 20.52 -6.79 16.51
CA GLY A 31 19.96 -6.15 17.71
C GLY A 31 18.61 -5.48 17.45
N LYS A 32 18.44 -4.85 16.29
CA LYS A 32 17.16 -4.25 15.83
C LYS A 32 16.06 -5.30 15.75
N ARG A 33 16.32 -6.44 15.12
CA ARG A 33 15.34 -7.54 15.04
C ARG A 33 14.99 -8.08 16.42
N LEU A 34 15.97 -8.24 17.29
CA LEU A 34 15.70 -8.67 18.66
C LEU A 34 14.85 -7.64 19.41
N TYR A 35 15.19 -6.36 19.32
CA TYR A 35 14.48 -5.28 19.99
C TYR A 35 13.04 -5.10 19.49
N ARG A 36 12.84 -5.12 18.16
CA ARG A 36 11.56 -4.83 17.51
C ARG A 36 10.66 -6.07 17.34
N GLU A 37 11.25 -7.26 17.17
CA GLU A 37 10.53 -8.49 16.81
C GLU A 37 10.72 -9.63 17.83
N GLY A 38 11.63 -9.49 18.78
CA GLY A 38 11.94 -10.54 19.75
C GLY A 38 12.69 -11.74 19.16
N MET A 39 13.35 -11.56 18.00
CA MET A 39 14.00 -12.64 17.25
C MET A 39 15.52 -12.60 17.40
N SER A 40 16.12 -13.79 17.65
CA SER A 40 17.58 -13.95 17.61
C SER A 40 18.11 -14.03 16.17
N ALA A 41 19.32 -13.54 15.95
CA ALA A 41 20.03 -13.70 14.68
C ALA A 41 20.41 -15.16 14.38
N SER A 42 20.52 -16.01 15.43
CA SER A 42 20.77 -17.44 15.28
C SER A 42 19.56 -18.24 14.82
N GLY A 43 18.35 -17.65 14.86
CA GLY A 43 17.08 -18.34 14.64
C GLY A 43 16.57 -19.11 15.87
N GLU A 44 17.35 -19.23 16.94
CA GLU A 44 16.90 -19.86 18.18
C GLU A 44 15.84 -19.00 18.89
N PRO A 45 14.77 -19.62 19.42
CA PRO A 45 13.72 -18.89 20.11
C PRO A 45 14.23 -18.27 21.42
N ILE A 46 14.00 -16.98 21.59
CA ILE A 46 14.28 -16.28 22.84
C ILE A 46 13.05 -16.40 23.74
N MET A 47 13.27 -16.78 24.99
CA MET A 47 12.22 -16.87 26.01
C MET A 47 12.32 -15.71 27.01
N ALA A 48 11.16 -15.21 27.42
CA ALA A 48 11.05 -14.16 28.44
C ALA A 48 10.25 -14.66 29.66
N ARG A 49 10.73 -14.35 30.86
CA ARG A 49 10.01 -14.59 32.11
C ARG A 49 9.20 -13.34 32.47
N VAL A 50 7.90 -13.49 32.67
CA VAL A 50 6.95 -12.41 32.87
C VAL A 50 6.31 -12.49 34.24
N GLY A 51 6.15 -11.32 34.86
CA GLY A 51 5.48 -11.18 36.15
C GLY A 51 6.20 -11.83 37.31
N VAL A 52 5.57 -11.77 38.49
CA VAL A 52 6.13 -12.33 39.74
C VAL A 52 6.20 -13.86 39.71
N ALA A 53 5.26 -14.49 39.01
CA ALA A 53 5.20 -15.95 38.86
C ALA A 53 6.25 -16.52 37.88
N GLY A 54 6.93 -15.67 37.12
CA GLY A 54 7.97 -16.07 36.16
C GLY A 54 7.48 -16.92 34.99
N MET A 55 6.26 -16.67 34.50
CA MET A 55 5.68 -17.35 33.35
C MET A 55 6.59 -17.17 32.12
N LEU A 56 6.89 -18.27 31.42
CA LEU A 56 7.71 -18.24 30.22
C LEU A 56 6.84 -18.01 28.98
N LEU A 57 7.17 -16.95 28.23
CA LEU A 57 6.56 -16.62 26.95
C LEU A 57 7.65 -16.41 25.89
N PRO A 58 7.36 -16.65 24.61
CA PRO A 58 8.27 -16.29 23.52
C PRO A 58 8.50 -14.77 23.47
N ALA A 59 9.72 -14.33 23.26
CA ALA A 59 10.05 -12.92 23.14
C ALA A 59 9.35 -12.23 21.94
N THR A 60 9.01 -13.02 20.91
CA THR A 60 8.21 -12.55 19.77
C THR A 60 6.81 -12.05 20.15
N SER A 61 6.25 -12.52 21.27
CA SER A 61 4.99 -12.00 21.82
C SER A 61 5.17 -10.73 22.65
N LEU A 62 6.41 -10.45 23.08
CA LEU A 62 6.74 -9.34 23.98
C LEU A 62 8.04 -8.64 23.54
N PRO A 63 8.12 -8.13 22.29
CA PRO A 63 9.28 -7.37 21.85
C PRO A 63 9.53 -6.15 22.75
N CYS A 64 10.78 -5.74 22.91
CA CYS A 64 11.15 -4.58 23.73
C CYS A 64 10.45 -3.30 23.27
N ALA A 65 10.28 -3.16 21.94
CA ALA A 65 9.67 -2.00 21.31
C ALA A 65 8.18 -1.82 21.70
N ASN A 66 7.46 -2.88 22.10
CA ASN A 66 6.05 -2.76 22.53
C ASN A 66 5.89 -1.82 23.73
N CYS A 67 6.84 -1.87 24.68
CA CYS A 67 6.82 -1.02 25.87
C CYS A 67 7.75 0.20 25.72
N HIS A 68 8.94 0.00 25.18
CA HIS A 68 9.95 1.07 25.08
C HIS A 68 9.82 1.94 23.83
N GLY A 69 8.94 1.61 22.88
CA GLY A 69 8.80 2.30 21.60
C GLY A 69 9.89 1.89 20.59
N THR A 70 9.64 2.11 19.31
CA THR A 70 10.63 1.85 18.24
C THR A 70 11.83 2.79 18.32
N ASP A 71 11.65 3.94 18.99
CA ASP A 71 12.65 4.97 19.25
C ASP A 71 13.36 4.84 20.61
N GLY A 72 12.94 3.91 21.44
CA GLY A 72 13.51 3.67 22.76
C GLY A 72 13.10 4.68 23.83
N LEU A 73 12.21 5.64 23.56
CA LEU A 73 11.89 6.72 24.51
C LEU A 73 10.92 6.31 25.63
N GLY A 74 10.33 5.11 25.55
CA GLY A 74 9.38 4.58 26.52
C GLY A 74 7.98 5.14 26.33
N ARG A 75 6.97 4.30 26.61
CA ARG A 75 5.54 4.66 26.50
C ARG A 75 4.78 4.25 27.74
N PRO A 76 4.26 5.22 28.49
CA PRO A 76 3.39 4.92 29.62
C PRO A 76 2.09 4.28 29.14
N GLU A 77 1.80 3.07 29.62
CA GLU A 77 0.58 2.34 29.32
C GLU A 77 0.17 1.48 30.53
N GLY A 78 -1.13 1.43 30.84
CA GLY A 78 -1.66 0.57 31.88
C GLY A 78 -1.05 0.78 33.29
N GLY A 79 -0.57 1.99 33.59
CA GLY A 79 0.11 2.29 34.87
C GLY A 79 1.59 1.95 34.87
N VAL A 80 2.11 1.29 33.84
CA VAL A 80 3.56 1.02 33.67
C VAL A 80 4.21 2.21 32.95
N ARG A 81 5.40 2.61 33.41
CA ARG A 81 6.20 3.70 32.82
C ARG A 81 7.57 3.18 32.40
N PRO A 82 7.68 2.60 31.19
CA PRO A 82 8.97 2.18 30.65
C PRO A 82 9.90 3.40 30.55
N PRO A 83 11.15 3.29 30.98
CA PRO A 83 12.09 4.40 30.89
C PRO A 83 12.57 4.64 29.46
N ASP A 84 13.08 5.85 29.23
CA ASP A 84 13.86 6.23 28.06
C ASP A 84 15.17 5.43 28.05
N LEU A 85 15.39 4.66 26.98
CA LEU A 85 16.55 3.80 26.71
C LEU A 85 17.60 4.49 25.83
N SER A 86 17.46 5.79 25.52
CA SER A 86 18.49 6.50 24.75
C SER A 86 19.87 6.32 25.42
N TRP A 87 20.86 5.94 24.63
CA TRP A 87 22.19 5.67 25.18
C TRP A 87 22.79 6.89 25.86
N SER A 88 22.55 8.08 25.35
CA SER A 88 22.97 9.35 25.97
C SER A 88 22.42 9.49 27.40
N ARG A 89 21.19 9.03 27.63
CA ARG A 89 20.58 9.03 28.96
C ARG A 89 21.09 7.88 29.83
N LEU A 90 21.13 6.67 29.31
CA LEU A 90 21.60 5.50 30.05
C LEU A 90 23.04 5.63 30.49
N SER A 91 23.92 6.17 29.63
CA SER A 91 25.36 6.30 29.89
C SER A 91 25.77 7.66 30.52
N SER A 92 24.82 8.53 30.86
CA SER A 92 25.12 9.83 31.45
C SER A 92 25.86 9.67 32.75
N ARG A 93 27.04 10.31 32.85
CA ARG A 93 27.92 10.29 34.03
C ARG A 93 27.66 11.44 35.01
N HIS A 94 26.72 12.32 34.70
CA HIS A 94 26.42 13.48 35.54
C HIS A 94 25.33 13.11 36.58
N GLY A 95 25.80 12.82 37.81
CA GLY A 95 24.94 12.51 38.94
C GLY A 95 24.32 11.11 38.93
N GLN A 96 23.53 10.82 39.96
CA GLN A 96 22.67 9.62 39.98
C GLN A 96 21.43 9.87 39.17
N GLN A 97 21.06 8.92 38.30
CA GLN A 97 19.79 8.99 37.58
C GLN A 97 18.64 8.62 38.52
N GLN A 98 17.60 9.44 38.51
CA GLN A 98 16.38 9.16 39.26
C GLN A 98 15.26 8.81 38.26
N VAL A 99 14.86 7.54 38.23
CA VAL A 99 13.81 7.05 37.34
C VAL A 99 12.89 6.12 38.13
N ASN A 100 11.61 6.42 38.12
CA ASN A 100 10.59 5.62 38.80
C ASN A 100 10.93 5.31 40.28
N GLY A 101 11.42 6.32 41.00
CA GLY A 101 11.80 6.21 42.42
C GLY A 101 13.13 5.48 42.70
N ARG A 102 13.90 5.08 41.68
CA ARG A 102 15.20 4.40 41.81
C ARG A 102 16.33 5.35 41.48
N ASN A 103 17.40 5.30 42.28
CA ASN A 103 18.63 6.01 42.03
C ASN A 103 19.72 5.02 41.62
N TYR A 104 20.42 5.29 40.53
CA TYR A 104 21.47 4.42 40.02
C TYR A 104 22.53 5.21 39.20
N PRO A 105 23.78 4.70 39.14
CA PRO A 105 24.81 5.28 38.30
C PRO A 105 24.60 4.96 36.81
N ALA A 106 25.47 5.49 35.96
CA ALA A 106 25.44 5.23 34.53
C ALA A 106 25.47 3.72 34.20
N TYR A 107 24.73 3.32 33.18
CA TYR A 107 24.79 1.97 32.62
C TYR A 107 26.10 1.73 31.87
N SER A 108 26.71 0.58 32.11
CA SER A 108 27.68 -0.06 31.23
C SER A 108 27.02 -1.15 30.43
N ASP A 109 27.69 -1.67 29.40
CA ASP A 109 27.17 -2.81 28.60
C ASP A 109 26.80 -4.03 29.48
N GLY A 110 27.66 -4.35 30.46
CA GLY A 110 27.38 -5.44 31.41
C GLY A 110 26.24 -5.14 32.38
N ALA A 111 26.05 -3.88 32.77
CA ALA A 111 24.92 -3.48 33.61
C ALA A 111 23.61 -3.55 32.83
N LEU A 112 23.63 -3.21 31.55
CA LEU A 112 22.47 -3.35 30.66
C LEU A 112 22.09 -4.83 30.50
N ALA A 113 23.05 -5.72 30.27
CA ALA A 113 22.81 -7.15 30.21
C ALA A 113 22.14 -7.69 31.48
N ARG A 114 22.65 -7.29 32.67
CA ARG A 114 22.00 -7.66 33.96
C ARG A 114 20.59 -7.10 34.10
N ALA A 115 20.35 -5.87 33.65
CA ALA A 115 19.02 -5.27 33.70
C ALA A 115 18.00 -6.08 32.88
N VAL A 116 18.37 -6.50 31.67
CA VAL A 116 17.52 -7.25 30.75
C VAL A 116 17.29 -8.69 31.23
N GLN A 117 18.30 -9.36 31.80
CA GLN A 117 18.21 -10.76 32.18
C GLN A 117 17.79 -10.98 33.63
N GLU A 118 18.34 -10.18 34.55
CA GLU A 118 18.12 -10.36 35.99
C GLU A 118 17.13 -9.34 36.58
N GLY A 119 16.82 -8.27 35.80
CA GLY A 119 15.97 -7.21 36.27
C GLY A 119 16.58 -6.37 37.38
N ARG A 120 17.88 -6.07 37.29
CA ARG A 120 18.59 -5.21 38.23
C ARG A 120 19.27 -4.07 37.51
N ASP A 121 19.04 -2.84 37.97
CA ASP A 121 19.75 -1.66 37.47
C ASP A 121 21.22 -1.60 37.99
N PRO A 122 22.02 -0.64 37.50
CA PRO A 122 23.41 -0.51 37.94
C PRO A 122 23.60 -0.22 39.45
N GLY A 123 22.57 0.29 40.11
CA GLY A 123 22.55 0.51 41.57
C GLY A 123 22.10 -0.72 42.36
N GLY A 124 21.78 -1.84 41.68
CA GLY A 124 21.31 -3.07 42.30
C GLY A 124 19.79 -3.07 42.61
N ASN A 125 19.07 -1.99 42.28
CA ASN A 125 17.63 -1.91 42.50
C ASN A 125 16.90 -2.89 41.57
N ARG A 126 15.79 -3.47 42.06
CA ARG A 126 14.94 -4.30 41.23
C ARG A 126 14.14 -3.46 40.25
N LEU A 127 14.11 -3.88 38.99
CA LEU A 127 13.22 -3.31 37.98
C LEU A 127 11.78 -3.80 38.18
N ASP A 128 10.83 -3.03 37.66
CA ASP A 128 9.41 -3.35 37.70
C ASP A 128 9.16 -4.77 37.18
N PRO A 129 8.34 -5.62 37.85
CA PRO A 129 7.98 -6.96 37.38
C PRO A 129 7.26 -6.97 36.01
N ALA A 130 6.64 -5.88 35.60
CA ALA A 130 6.02 -5.75 34.28
C ALA A 130 7.06 -5.81 33.14
N MET A 131 8.33 -5.38 33.39
CA MET A 131 9.38 -5.61 32.41
C MET A 131 9.77 -7.09 32.38
N PRO A 132 9.68 -7.77 31.23
CA PRO A 132 10.09 -9.17 31.11
C PRO A 132 11.59 -9.38 31.36
N ARG A 133 12.00 -10.58 31.74
CA ARG A 133 13.40 -11.00 31.90
C ARG A 133 13.73 -11.97 30.78
N PHE A 134 14.55 -11.53 29.84
CA PHE A 134 14.88 -12.28 28.63
C PHE A 134 16.06 -13.21 28.84
N VAL A 135 15.95 -14.45 28.35
CA VAL A 135 17.06 -15.40 28.33
C VAL A 135 17.83 -15.20 27.03
N LEU A 136 18.91 -14.42 27.10
CA LEU A 136 19.70 -14.05 25.93
C LEU A 136 21.03 -14.80 25.89
N SER A 137 21.46 -15.21 24.70
CA SER A 137 22.83 -15.65 24.44
C SER A 137 23.80 -14.46 24.57
N ILE A 138 25.11 -14.75 24.68
CA ILE A 138 26.16 -13.71 24.70
C ILE A 138 26.11 -12.86 23.42
N ASN A 139 25.84 -13.49 22.27
CA ASN A 139 25.73 -12.78 21.00
C ASN A 139 24.48 -11.90 20.96
N ASP A 140 23.33 -12.37 21.43
CA ASP A 140 22.11 -11.59 21.50
C ASP A 140 22.26 -10.37 22.42
N GLN A 141 22.94 -10.54 23.56
CA GLN A 141 23.25 -9.41 24.46
C GLN A 141 24.12 -8.35 23.78
N ARG A 142 25.16 -8.78 23.07
CA ARG A 142 26.05 -7.88 22.31
C ARG A 142 25.27 -7.15 21.23
N ASN A 143 24.49 -7.87 20.45
CA ASN A 143 23.66 -7.33 19.37
C ASN A 143 22.64 -6.31 19.90
N LEU A 144 21.88 -6.68 20.96
CA LEU A 144 20.92 -5.76 21.59
C LEU A 144 21.60 -4.50 22.13
N THR A 145 22.75 -4.63 22.78
CA THR A 145 23.50 -3.51 23.30
C THR A 145 24.00 -2.58 22.18
N ALA A 146 24.51 -3.17 21.09
CA ALA A 146 24.92 -2.40 19.91
C ALA A 146 23.76 -1.59 19.35
N TYR A 147 22.59 -2.20 19.19
CA TYR A 147 21.41 -1.51 18.69
C TYR A 147 20.88 -0.44 19.65
N LEU A 148 20.83 -0.70 20.95
CA LEU A 148 20.35 0.29 21.93
C LEU A 148 21.23 1.57 21.97
N LYS A 149 22.49 1.49 21.55
CA LYS A 149 23.33 2.68 21.35
C LYS A 149 22.91 3.55 20.16
N ARG A 150 22.08 3.02 19.28
CA ARG A 150 21.61 3.65 18.06
C ARG A 150 20.08 3.81 17.99
N VAL A 151 19.33 3.25 18.93
CA VAL A 151 17.86 3.13 18.88
C VAL A 151 17.15 4.47 18.65
N THR A 152 17.65 5.56 19.20
CA THR A 152 17.08 6.92 19.02
C THR A 152 17.41 7.52 17.65
N ASP A 153 18.46 7.04 16.99
CA ASP A 153 18.93 7.54 15.71
C ASP A 153 18.46 6.66 14.54
N ASP A 154 18.00 5.43 14.86
CA ASP A 154 17.47 4.48 13.89
C ASP A 154 16.00 4.78 13.59
N ARG A 155 15.74 5.89 12.90
CA ARG A 155 14.43 6.23 12.35
C ARG A 155 14.26 5.57 11.00
N ASP A 156 13.00 5.24 10.67
CA ASP A 156 12.72 4.77 9.32
C ASP A 156 13.10 5.83 8.29
N PRO A 157 13.75 5.44 7.19
CA PRO A 157 14.06 6.37 6.11
C PRO A 157 12.84 7.18 5.70
N GLY A 158 13.03 8.45 5.35
CA GLY A 158 11.96 9.35 4.94
C GLY A 158 11.07 9.90 6.06
N LEU A 159 11.36 9.58 7.31
CA LEU A 159 10.64 10.11 8.46
C LEU A 159 11.59 10.89 9.37
N ASP A 160 11.39 12.19 9.48
CA ASP A 160 12.09 13.04 10.43
C ASP A 160 11.13 13.84 11.34
N ALA A 161 11.65 14.79 12.10
CA ALA A 161 10.84 15.58 13.04
C ALA A 161 9.85 16.52 12.35
N LYS A 162 10.11 16.92 11.10
CA LYS A 162 9.37 17.96 10.36
C LYS A 162 8.81 17.47 9.04
N THR A 163 9.32 16.36 8.51
CA THR A 163 9.04 15.90 7.15
C THR A 163 8.64 14.43 7.13
N LEU A 164 7.78 14.09 6.21
CA LEU A 164 7.35 12.74 5.87
C LEU A 164 7.45 12.58 4.36
N HIS A 165 8.39 11.78 3.90
CA HIS A 165 8.75 11.67 2.49
C HIS A 165 8.08 10.47 1.84
N LEU A 166 7.27 10.73 0.82
CA LEU A 166 6.58 9.74 0.00
C LEU A 166 7.24 9.61 -1.35
N GLY A 167 7.15 8.43 -1.95
CA GLY A 167 7.57 8.16 -3.31
C GLY A 167 6.46 7.58 -4.18
N THR A 168 6.55 7.81 -5.48
CA THR A 168 5.71 7.14 -6.47
C THR A 168 6.41 7.01 -7.81
N LEU A 169 5.98 6.04 -8.61
CA LEU A 169 6.41 5.83 -9.97
C LEU A 169 5.24 6.13 -10.91
N LEU A 170 5.39 7.14 -11.77
CA LEU A 170 4.33 7.54 -12.69
C LEU A 170 4.89 7.75 -14.09
N PRO A 171 4.33 7.11 -15.13
CA PRO A 171 4.78 7.28 -16.51
C PRO A 171 4.65 8.74 -16.97
N ALA A 172 5.74 9.31 -17.49
CA ALA A 172 5.76 10.63 -18.10
C ALA A 172 5.64 10.56 -19.63
N GLU A 173 5.91 9.38 -20.20
CA GLU A 173 5.87 9.13 -21.64
C GLU A 173 5.10 7.84 -21.95
N GLY A 174 4.76 7.64 -23.21
CA GLY A 174 4.09 6.43 -23.69
C GLY A 174 2.57 6.41 -23.46
N PRO A 175 1.94 5.22 -23.60
CA PRO A 175 0.47 5.09 -23.60
C PRO A 175 -0.22 5.47 -22.30
N LEU A 176 0.51 5.47 -21.18
CA LEU A 176 -0.03 5.77 -19.83
C LEU A 176 0.40 7.17 -19.32
N ALA A 177 0.94 8.02 -20.19
CA ALA A 177 1.44 9.35 -19.80
C ALA A 177 0.33 10.26 -19.26
N GLU A 178 -0.87 10.22 -19.85
CA GLU A 178 -2.02 11.03 -19.40
C GLU A 178 -2.54 10.58 -18.04
N GLU A 179 -2.60 9.28 -17.80
CA GLU A 179 -2.93 8.70 -16.49
C GLU A 179 -1.85 9.07 -15.46
N GLY A 180 -0.57 8.95 -15.85
CA GLY A 180 0.56 9.35 -15.00
C GLY A 180 0.49 10.83 -14.61
N ALA A 181 0.24 11.72 -15.56
CA ALA A 181 0.07 13.16 -15.32
C ALA A 181 -1.15 13.44 -14.41
N THR A 182 -2.25 12.74 -14.62
CA THR A 182 -3.46 12.85 -13.79
C THR A 182 -3.18 12.43 -12.35
N LEU A 183 -2.50 11.29 -12.16
CA LEU A 183 -2.07 10.80 -10.83
C LEU A 183 -1.16 11.80 -10.14
N ALA A 184 -0.14 12.30 -10.84
CA ALA A 184 0.78 13.30 -10.30
C ALA A 184 0.05 14.55 -9.81
N ALA A 185 -0.93 15.04 -10.59
CA ALA A 185 -1.72 16.19 -10.25
C ALA A 185 -2.59 15.97 -8.99
N VAL A 186 -3.28 14.81 -8.89
CA VAL A 186 -4.09 14.45 -7.71
C VAL A 186 -3.23 14.28 -6.47
N LEU A 187 -2.10 13.60 -6.58
CA LEU A 187 -1.20 13.37 -5.43
C LEU A 187 -0.59 14.68 -4.94
N ASN A 188 -0.09 15.53 -5.84
CA ASN A 188 0.46 16.84 -5.48
C ASN A 188 -0.61 17.75 -4.85
N GLY A 189 -1.82 17.79 -5.41
CA GLY A 189 -2.94 18.53 -4.84
C GLY A 189 -3.33 18.04 -3.45
N SER A 190 -3.35 16.73 -3.24
CA SER A 190 -3.64 16.13 -1.93
C SER A 190 -2.53 16.43 -0.91
N VAL A 191 -1.27 16.33 -1.31
CA VAL A 191 -0.11 16.71 -0.48
C VAL A 191 -0.21 18.19 -0.07
N ALA A 192 -0.52 19.07 -1.03
CA ALA A 192 -0.68 20.49 -0.76
C ALA A 192 -1.81 20.77 0.25
N GLN A 193 -2.98 20.12 0.11
CA GLN A 193 -4.09 20.26 1.06
C GLN A 193 -3.72 19.79 2.47
N ILE A 194 -3.06 18.63 2.59
CA ILE A 194 -2.60 18.11 3.90
C ILE A 194 -1.61 19.08 4.53
N ASN A 195 -0.67 19.60 3.74
CA ASN A 195 0.36 20.52 4.22
C ASN A 195 -0.23 21.88 4.65
N GLN A 196 -1.19 22.41 3.90
CA GLN A 196 -1.93 23.63 4.26
C GLN A 196 -2.74 23.46 5.57
N ALA A 197 -3.23 22.25 5.84
CA ALA A 197 -3.90 21.93 7.09
C ALA A 197 -2.93 21.71 8.28
N GLY A 198 -1.62 21.94 8.10
CA GLY A 198 -0.60 21.80 9.14
C GLY A 198 0.15 20.45 9.09
N GLY A 199 -0.04 19.67 8.06
CA GLY A 199 0.59 18.36 7.88
C GLY A 199 0.00 17.27 8.79
N ILE A 200 0.76 16.18 8.98
CA ILE A 200 0.35 15.08 9.87
C ILE A 200 1.24 15.11 11.13
N HIS A 201 0.62 15.33 12.28
CA HIS A 201 1.33 15.53 13.55
C HIS A 201 2.43 16.62 13.48
N GLY A 202 2.19 17.67 12.67
CA GLY A 202 3.15 18.78 12.46
C GLY A 202 4.26 18.49 11.46
N ARG A 203 4.23 17.32 10.80
CA ARG A 203 5.15 16.99 9.70
C ARG A 203 4.55 17.36 8.36
N GLN A 204 5.33 18.02 7.53
CA GLN A 204 4.97 18.31 6.15
C GLN A 204 5.24 17.10 5.26
N LEU A 205 4.34 16.80 4.34
CA LEU A 205 4.52 15.75 3.35
C LEU A 205 5.40 16.28 2.21
N ARG A 206 6.39 15.47 1.81
CA ARG A 206 7.16 15.64 0.58
C ARG A 206 6.86 14.46 -0.34
N LEU A 207 6.65 14.69 -1.62
CA LEU A 207 6.42 13.65 -2.61
C LEU A 207 7.49 13.72 -3.69
N THR A 208 8.19 12.61 -3.93
CA THR A 208 9.07 12.41 -5.07
C THR A 208 8.38 11.52 -6.10
N ILE A 209 8.30 12.01 -7.33
CA ILE A 209 7.73 11.31 -8.48
C ILE A 209 8.86 10.98 -9.43
N LEU A 210 9.04 9.71 -9.79
CA LEU A 210 9.97 9.28 -10.81
C LEU A 210 9.21 8.60 -11.96
N ASP A 211 9.75 8.74 -13.17
CA ASP A 211 9.28 7.97 -14.32
C ASP A 211 9.82 6.53 -14.23
N PRO A 212 8.98 5.50 -14.32
CA PRO A 212 9.43 4.11 -14.34
C PRO A 212 10.17 3.74 -15.63
N GLY A 213 10.07 4.56 -16.69
CA GLY A 213 10.62 4.23 -18.00
C GLY A 213 9.83 3.16 -18.77
N PRO A 214 10.34 2.74 -19.95
CA PRO A 214 9.58 1.92 -20.89
C PRO A 214 9.59 0.42 -20.57
N ASP A 215 10.49 -0.06 -19.72
CA ASP A 215 10.69 -1.48 -19.49
C ASP A 215 10.93 -1.81 -18.00
N ARG A 216 11.05 -3.10 -17.72
CA ARG A 216 11.26 -3.59 -16.36
C ARG A 216 12.57 -3.11 -15.74
N ALA A 217 13.65 -3.08 -16.50
CA ALA A 217 14.96 -2.73 -15.96
C ALA A 217 15.01 -1.26 -15.53
N SER A 218 14.46 -0.35 -16.34
CA SER A 218 14.33 1.06 -16.01
C SER A 218 13.40 1.28 -14.80
N ALA A 219 12.31 0.53 -14.72
CA ALA A 219 11.36 0.63 -13.62
C ALA A 219 11.95 0.12 -12.30
N GLU A 220 12.71 -0.98 -12.31
CA GLU A 220 13.44 -1.47 -11.13
C GLU A 220 14.50 -0.44 -10.69
N GLN A 221 15.25 0.16 -11.61
CA GLN A 221 16.22 1.21 -11.30
C GLN A 221 15.55 2.45 -10.68
N ALA A 222 14.40 2.86 -11.20
CA ALA A 222 13.65 3.99 -10.63
C ALA A 222 13.10 3.67 -9.23
N LEU A 223 12.67 2.43 -9.00
CA LEU A 223 12.25 1.96 -7.68
C LEU A 223 13.40 1.96 -6.68
N ASP A 224 14.55 1.39 -7.05
CA ASP A 224 15.76 1.37 -6.21
C ASP A 224 16.21 2.78 -5.87
N ARG A 225 16.14 3.71 -6.83
CA ARG A 225 16.43 5.13 -6.57
C ARG A 225 15.49 5.73 -5.51
N LEU A 226 14.19 5.47 -5.56
CA LEU A 226 13.24 5.94 -4.54
C LEU A 226 13.57 5.36 -3.16
N ILE A 227 13.93 4.08 -3.11
CA ILE A 227 14.19 3.36 -1.86
C ILE A 227 15.55 3.75 -1.27
N GLU A 228 16.62 3.70 -2.07
CA GLU A 228 17.99 3.79 -1.58
C GLU A 228 18.51 5.23 -1.55
N GLN A 229 18.22 6.04 -2.58
CA GLN A 229 18.75 7.39 -2.71
C GLN A 229 17.80 8.43 -2.13
N GLU A 230 16.53 8.41 -2.54
CA GLU A 230 15.51 9.33 -2.02
C GLU A 230 15.03 8.94 -0.62
N GLN A 231 15.24 7.68 -0.22
CA GLN A 231 14.92 7.14 1.10
C GLN A 231 13.47 7.42 1.51
N VAL A 232 12.52 7.11 0.64
CA VAL A 232 11.10 7.36 0.89
C VAL A 232 10.57 6.52 2.05
N PHE A 233 9.70 7.08 2.89
CA PHE A 233 9.07 6.39 4.00
C PHE A 233 8.05 5.35 3.52
N ALA A 234 7.26 5.71 2.54
CA ALA A 234 6.25 4.85 1.94
C ALA A 234 6.06 5.18 0.46
N MET A 235 5.60 4.22 -0.31
CA MET A 235 5.13 4.40 -1.69
C MET A 235 3.62 4.71 -1.70
N ILE A 236 3.20 5.56 -2.64
CA ILE A 236 1.80 5.96 -2.76
C ILE A 236 1.35 5.92 -4.23
N ALA A 237 0.28 5.19 -4.51
CA ALA A 237 -0.42 5.12 -5.80
C ALA A 237 0.50 5.03 -7.04
N PRO A 238 1.53 4.15 -7.09
CA PRO A 238 2.34 3.99 -8.29
C PRO A 238 1.55 3.38 -9.43
N LEU A 239 1.90 3.78 -10.65
CA LEU A 239 1.43 3.20 -11.92
C LEU A 239 2.67 2.72 -12.70
N ALA A 240 3.09 1.49 -12.48
CA ALA A 240 4.29 0.91 -13.09
C ALA A 240 4.04 -0.56 -13.46
N PRO A 241 3.26 -0.84 -14.53
CA PRO A 241 2.88 -2.20 -14.91
C PRO A 241 4.06 -3.16 -15.14
N ALA A 242 5.22 -2.63 -15.54
CA ALA A 242 6.44 -3.41 -15.72
C ALA A 242 6.94 -4.07 -14.41
N LEU A 243 6.52 -3.56 -13.24
CA LEU A 243 6.88 -4.08 -11.92
C LEU A 243 5.84 -5.01 -11.30
N ASP A 244 4.68 -5.22 -11.92
CA ASP A 244 3.56 -5.97 -11.32
C ASP A 244 3.96 -7.35 -10.75
N THR A 245 4.98 -7.98 -11.30
CA THR A 245 5.47 -9.29 -10.82
C THR A 245 6.61 -9.23 -9.81
N SER A 246 7.31 -8.09 -9.66
CA SER A 246 8.51 -7.97 -8.80
C SER A 246 8.36 -6.92 -7.69
N LEU A 247 7.41 -5.99 -7.80
CA LEU A 247 7.23 -4.88 -6.87
C LEU A 247 7.08 -5.35 -5.42
N ALA A 248 6.25 -6.37 -5.19
CA ALA A 248 6.01 -6.91 -3.85
C ALA A 248 7.31 -7.39 -3.20
N GLN A 249 8.13 -8.14 -3.93
CA GLN A 249 9.41 -8.66 -3.42
C GLN A 249 10.39 -7.54 -3.07
N HIS A 250 10.53 -6.52 -3.94
CA HIS A 250 11.43 -5.38 -3.67
C HIS A 250 11.00 -4.60 -2.42
N LEU A 251 9.70 -4.33 -2.29
CA LEU A 251 9.17 -3.61 -1.14
C LEU A 251 9.28 -4.40 0.17
N GLU A 252 9.06 -5.72 0.15
CA GLU A 252 9.27 -6.58 1.32
C GLU A 252 10.73 -6.59 1.76
N GLN A 253 11.66 -6.70 0.83
CA GLN A 253 13.10 -6.67 1.13
C GLN A 253 13.54 -5.32 1.73
N ALA A 254 12.98 -4.23 1.21
CA ALA A 254 13.29 -2.87 1.67
C ALA A 254 12.48 -2.45 2.92
N GLY A 255 11.46 -3.22 3.31
CA GLY A 255 10.54 -2.88 4.39
C GLY A 255 9.75 -1.59 4.11
N VAL A 256 9.43 -1.28 2.85
CA VAL A 256 8.73 -0.05 2.45
C VAL A 256 7.25 -0.34 2.22
N PRO A 257 6.32 0.26 3.01
CA PRO A 257 4.89 0.12 2.78
C PRO A 257 4.46 0.82 1.49
N LEU A 258 3.45 0.24 0.82
CA LEU A 258 2.80 0.82 -0.34
C LEU A 258 1.29 0.89 -0.11
N ILE A 259 0.70 2.03 -0.40
CA ILE A 259 -0.74 2.25 -0.33
C ILE A 259 -1.26 2.63 -1.71
N GLY A 260 -2.15 1.79 -2.27
CA GLY A 260 -2.83 2.07 -3.52
C GLY A 260 -2.03 1.75 -4.76
N ALA A 261 -1.46 0.56 -4.87
CA ALA A 261 -0.97 0.11 -6.17
C ALA A 261 -2.09 0.22 -7.21
N LEU A 262 -1.83 0.98 -8.26
CA LEU A 262 -2.73 1.05 -9.41
C LEU A 262 -2.29 0.00 -10.44
N SER A 263 -2.22 -1.25 -9.99
CA SER A 263 -2.00 -2.38 -10.86
C SER A 263 -3.31 -2.78 -11.52
N LEU A 264 -3.30 -2.85 -12.84
CA LEU A 264 -4.45 -3.37 -13.60
C LEU A 264 -4.73 -4.85 -13.28
N LEU A 265 -3.74 -5.55 -12.76
CA LEU A 265 -3.76 -7.01 -12.62
C LEU A 265 -3.90 -7.50 -11.18
N GLY A 266 -3.79 -6.60 -10.19
CA GLY A 266 -3.77 -6.95 -8.77
C GLY A 266 -2.45 -7.63 -8.38
N THR A 267 -1.62 -6.93 -7.59
CA THR A 267 -0.30 -7.43 -7.18
C THR A 267 -0.28 -7.99 -5.76
N SER A 268 -1.35 -7.79 -5.04
CA SER A 268 -1.38 -7.76 -3.58
C SER A 268 -1.37 -9.11 -2.88
N GLN A 269 -1.55 -10.19 -3.58
CA GLN A 269 -1.91 -11.46 -2.93
C GLN A 269 -0.84 -12.08 -2.02
N SER A 270 0.36 -11.52 -1.95
CA SER A 270 1.43 -12.10 -1.13
C SER A 270 2.22 -11.11 -0.26
N SER A 271 1.97 -9.80 -0.35
CA SER A 271 2.75 -8.83 0.43
C SER A 271 1.99 -8.32 1.65
N ARG A 272 2.65 -8.36 2.82
CA ARG A 272 2.15 -7.73 4.05
C ARG A 272 2.24 -6.19 4.02
N LEU A 273 3.01 -5.62 3.09
CA LEU A 273 3.30 -4.19 3.02
C LEU A 273 2.46 -3.44 1.98
N ILE A 274 1.75 -4.15 1.10
CA ILE A 274 0.96 -3.52 0.04
C ILE A 274 -0.52 -3.50 0.45
N PHE A 275 -1.09 -2.30 0.50
CA PHE A 275 -2.51 -2.06 0.80
C PHE A 275 -3.20 -1.50 -0.43
N GLU A 276 -4.12 -2.25 -1.01
CA GLU A 276 -4.88 -1.87 -2.19
C GLU A 276 -6.30 -1.43 -1.81
N PRO A 277 -6.64 -0.15 -1.95
CA PRO A 277 -7.98 0.32 -1.61
C PRO A 277 -9.06 -0.20 -2.57
N LEU A 278 -8.72 -0.38 -3.84
CA LEU A 278 -9.66 -0.78 -4.90
C LEU A 278 -9.43 -2.23 -5.34
N PRO A 279 -10.47 -2.93 -5.80
CA PRO A 279 -10.36 -4.29 -6.29
C PRO A 279 -9.63 -4.35 -7.64
N GLY A 280 -8.87 -5.41 -7.84
CA GLY A 280 -8.27 -5.75 -9.13
C GLY A 280 -9.30 -6.25 -10.16
N LEU A 281 -8.82 -6.61 -11.35
CA LEU A 281 -9.66 -7.16 -12.42
C LEU A 281 -10.37 -8.44 -11.99
N ARG A 282 -9.66 -9.30 -11.25
CA ARG A 282 -10.15 -10.60 -10.81
C ARG A 282 -11.44 -10.48 -9.98
N GLU A 283 -11.42 -9.67 -8.93
CA GLU A 283 -12.55 -9.48 -8.02
C GLU A 283 -13.75 -8.87 -8.75
N GLN A 284 -13.48 -7.94 -9.65
CA GLN A 284 -14.50 -7.30 -10.46
C GLN A 284 -15.15 -8.30 -11.45
N LEU A 285 -14.38 -9.16 -12.10
CA LEU A 285 -14.88 -10.19 -13.02
C LEU A 285 -15.63 -11.29 -12.27
N ILE A 286 -15.20 -11.67 -11.06
CA ILE A 286 -15.94 -12.58 -10.20
C ILE A 286 -17.28 -11.96 -9.78
N ALA A 287 -17.33 -10.67 -9.44
CA ALA A 287 -18.60 -10.00 -9.14
C ALA A 287 -19.58 -10.02 -10.32
N LEU A 288 -19.07 -9.88 -11.55
CA LEU A 288 -19.87 -10.05 -12.78
C LEU A 288 -20.36 -11.49 -12.95
N ALA A 289 -19.51 -12.48 -12.69
CA ALA A 289 -19.87 -13.89 -12.77
C ALA A 289 -20.95 -14.25 -11.75
N ASP A 290 -20.81 -13.80 -10.51
CA ASP A 290 -21.81 -13.99 -9.46
C ASP A 290 -23.16 -13.35 -9.82
N PHE A 291 -23.12 -12.11 -10.31
CA PHE A 291 -24.32 -11.44 -10.82
C PHE A 291 -24.98 -12.23 -11.96
N ALA A 292 -24.18 -12.61 -12.96
CA ALA A 292 -24.69 -13.28 -14.15
C ALA A 292 -25.27 -14.67 -13.82
N SER A 293 -24.69 -15.38 -12.87
CA SER A 293 -25.21 -16.68 -12.41
C SER A 293 -26.54 -16.58 -11.69
N GLN A 294 -26.80 -15.45 -11.01
CA GLN A 294 -28.00 -15.25 -10.19
C GLN A 294 -29.14 -14.55 -10.94
N GLN A 295 -28.82 -13.68 -11.89
CA GLN A 295 -29.77 -12.76 -12.51
C GLN A 295 -29.99 -13.01 -14.01
N LEU A 296 -29.05 -13.72 -14.65
CA LEU A 296 -29.11 -14.05 -16.06
C LEU A 296 -29.07 -15.57 -16.23
N GLU A 297 -29.63 -16.10 -17.30
CA GLU A 297 -29.47 -17.52 -17.65
C GLU A 297 -28.06 -17.82 -18.22
N ALA A 298 -27.03 -17.18 -17.65
CA ALA A 298 -25.67 -17.19 -18.19
C ALA A 298 -24.95 -18.54 -17.97
N LEU A 299 -25.34 -19.32 -16.96
CA LEU A 299 -24.80 -20.65 -16.69
C LEU A 299 -25.13 -21.66 -17.81
N GLN A 300 -26.22 -21.42 -18.54
CA GLN A 300 -26.67 -22.33 -19.56
C GLN A 300 -26.03 -22.01 -20.91
N GLY A 301 -24.96 -22.67 -21.23
CA GLY A 301 -24.30 -22.59 -22.52
C GLY A 301 -22.81 -22.27 -22.47
N PRO A 302 -22.13 -22.27 -23.62
CA PRO A 302 -20.68 -22.06 -23.68
C PRO A 302 -20.27 -20.68 -23.17
N THR A 303 -19.22 -20.66 -22.39
CA THR A 303 -18.63 -19.44 -21.82
C THR A 303 -17.22 -19.26 -22.30
N LEU A 304 -16.91 -18.06 -22.75
CA LEU A 304 -15.61 -17.71 -23.31
C LEU A 304 -14.96 -16.60 -22.48
N ILE A 305 -13.69 -16.77 -22.14
CA ILE A 305 -12.85 -15.76 -21.53
C ILE A 305 -11.80 -15.36 -22.55
N LEU A 306 -11.84 -14.10 -22.96
CA LEU A 306 -10.93 -13.51 -23.95
C LEU A 306 -9.96 -12.56 -23.27
N TYR A 307 -8.64 -12.74 -23.52
CA TYR A 307 -7.60 -11.84 -22.98
C TYR A 307 -6.60 -11.43 -24.06
N ALA A 308 -6.01 -10.24 -23.90
CA ALA A 308 -5.15 -9.63 -24.93
C ALA A 308 -3.69 -10.15 -24.95
N GLY A 309 -3.40 -11.29 -24.33
CA GLY A 309 -2.09 -11.96 -24.42
C GLY A 309 -1.02 -11.48 -23.45
N ALA A 310 -1.25 -10.46 -22.65
CA ALA A 310 -0.30 -10.05 -21.61
C ALA A 310 -0.26 -11.11 -20.47
N PRO A 311 0.93 -11.46 -19.93
CA PRO A 311 1.06 -12.53 -18.93
C PRO A 311 0.18 -12.37 -17.69
N GLY A 312 0.02 -11.15 -17.21
CA GLY A 312 -0.84 -10.88 -16.07
C GLY A 312 -2.33 -11.04 -16.40
N GLN A 313 -2.76 -10.66 -17.60
CA GLN A 313 -4.14 -10.88 -18.06
C GLN A 313 -4.44 -12.37 -18.22
N GLN A 314 -3.47 -13.15 -18.72
CA GLN A 314 -3.59 -14.61 -18.79
C GLN A 314 -3.85 -15.20 -17.40
N LYS A 315 -3.05 -14.83 -16.41
CA LYS A 315 -3.23 -15.30 -15.03
C LYS A 315 -4.64 -15.02 -14.50
N VAL A 316 -5.13 -13.79 -14.68
CA VAL A 316 -6.50 -13.42 -14.26
C VAL A 316 -7.56 -14.22 -15.03
N ALA A 317 -7.35 -14.43 -16.35
CA ALA A 317 -8.26 -15.22 -17.16
C ALA A 317 -8.31 -16.69 -16.73
N ASP A 318 -7.14 -17.29 -16.41
CA ASP A 318 -7.05 -18.67 -15.92
C ASP A 318 -7.73 -18.81 -14.55
N GLU A 319 -7.46 -17.89 -13.61
CA GLU A 319 -8.10 -17.85 -12.28
C GLU A 319 -9.63 -17.69 -12.39
N LEU A 320 -10.11 -16.81 -13.27
CA LEU A 320 -11.53 -16.68 -13.55
C LEU A 320 -12.09 -17.97 -14.14
N GLY A 321 -11.37 -18.62 -15.05
CA GLY A 321 -11.77 -19.91 -15.64
C GLY A 321 -11.97 -20.99 -14.58
N LEU A 322 -11.03 -21.11 -13.65
CA LEU A 322 -11.16 -22.03 -12.50
C LEU A 322 -12.36 -21.68 -11.62
N TYR A 323 -12.56 -20.39 -11.34
CA TYR A 323 -13.72 -19.93 -10.57
C TYR A 323 -15.04 -20.30 -11.24
N LEU A 324 -15.20 -20.03 -12.54
CA LEU A 324 -16.40 -20.33 -13.29
C LEU A 324 -16.68 -21.84 -13.31
N GLN A 325 -15.66 -22.67 -13.54
CA GLN A 325 -15.81 -24.14 -13.52
C GLN A 325 -16.28 -24.65 -12.15
N ALA A 326 -15.70 -24.12 -11.06
CA ALA A 326 -16.09 -24.46 -9.70
C ALA A 326 -17.56 -24.06 -9.36
N HIS A 327 -18.10 -23.04 -10.08
CA HIS A 327 -19.46 -22.52 -9.88
C HIS A 327 -20.45 -22.95 -10.97
N ALA A 328 -20.23 -24.13 -11.54
CA ALA A 328 -21.13 -24.80 -12.48
C ALA A 328 -21.39 -24.09 -13.83
N TRP A 329 -20.49 -23.18 -14.24
CA TRP A 329 -20.54 -22.64 -15.59
C TRP A 329 -20.14 -23.71 -16.61
N GLN A 330 -20.85 -23.75 -17.73
CA GLN A 330 -20.68 -24.81 -18.73
C GLN A 330 -19.66 -24.41 -19.81
N ASN A 331 -18.88 -25.39 -20.29
CA ASN A 331 -18.00 -25.27 -21.45
C ASN A 331 -17.13 -24.00 -21.41
N VAL A 332 -16.48 -23.75 -20.26
CA VAL A 332 -15.61 -22.59 -20.06
C VAL A 332 -14.33 -22.77 -20.86
N GLN A 333 -14.05 -21.83 -21.75
CA GLN A 333 -12.83 -21.79 -22.58
C GLN A 333 -12.09 -20.48 -22.33
N VAL A 334 -10.77 -20.55 -22.18
CA VAL A 334 -9.87 -19.39 -22.05
C VAL A 334 -9.05 -19.29 -23.34
N GLN A 335 -9.10 -18.12 -23.99
CA GLN A 335 -8.42 -17.91 -25.29
C GLN A 335 -7.77 -16.51 -25.34
N THR A 336 -6.63 -16.43 -26.01
CA THR A 336 -6.08 -15.15 -26.44
C THR A 336 -6.97 -14.52 -27.51
N TYR A 337 -7.08 -13.20 -27.46
CA TYR A 337 -7.83 -12.42 -28.43
C TYR A 337 -6.98 -11.24 -28.91
N ASP A 338 -6.62 -11.29 -30.20
CA ASP A 338 -5.98 -10.17 -30.87
C ASP A 338 -7.05 -9.36 -31.63
N PRO A 339 -7.33 -8.11 -31.20
CA PRO A 339 -8.33 -7.29 -31.87
C PRO A 339 -7.93 -6.85 -33.27
N VAL A 340 -6.69 -7.04 -33.69
CA VAL A 340 -6.20 -6.74 -35.06
C VAL A 340 -6.47 -7.92 -36.00
N GLN A 341 -6.38 -9.14 -35.49
CA GLN A 341 -6.70 -10.33 -36.28
C GLN A 341 -8.21 -10.48 -36.44
N GLU A 342 -8.67 -10.78 -37.67
CA GLU A 342 -10.10 -10.88 -37.98
C GLU A 342 -10.75 -12.21 -37.58
N LEU A 343 -10.17 -12.95 -36.65
CA LEU A 343 -10.73 -14.21 -36.19
C LEU A 343 -11.96 -13.99 -35.31
N LEU A 344 -13.08 -14.55 -35.74
CA LEU A 344 -14.28 -14.57 -34.93
C LEU A 344 -14.15 -15.64 -33.83
N PRO A 345 -14.37 -15.30 -32.55
CA PRO A 345 -14.34 -16.29 -31.50
C PRO A 345 -15.51 -17.29 -31.63
N PRO A 346 -15.41 -18.50 -31.05
CA PRO A 346 -16.46 -19.48 -31.06
C PRO A 346 -17.80 -18.93 -30.55
N ALA A 347 -18.91 -19.44 -31.10
CA ALA A 347 -20.23 -19.03 -30.62
C ALA A 347 -20.38 -19.38 -29.14
N SER A 348 -20.77 -18.41 -28.35
CA SER A 348 -20.88 -18.53 -26.90
C SER A 348 -22.11 -17.81 -26.36
N ARG A 349 -22.57 -18.20 -25.16
CA ARG A 349 -23.67 -17.55 -24.44
C ARG A 349 -23.14 -16.32 -23.69
N SER A 350 -21.94 -16.44 -23.16
CA SER A 350 -21.28 -15.45 -22.29
C SER A 350 -19.83 -15.23 -22.71
N VAL A 351 -19.39 -13.98 -22.76
CA VAL A 351 -18.02 -13.60 -23.06
C VAL A 351 -17.50 -12.67 -21.97
N PHE A 352 -16.47 -13.08 -21.26
CA PHE A 352 -15.68 -12.23 -20.37
C PHE A 352 -14.47 -11.68 -21.13
N TYR A 353 -14.31 -10.37 -21.12
CA TYR A 353 -13.30 -9.69 -21.90
C TYR A 353 -12.26 -9.00 -21.02
N LEU A 354 -10.97 -9.32 -21.25
CA LEU A 354 -9.81 -8.72 -20.60
C LEU A 354 -8.90 -8.11 -21.68
N GLY A 355 -9.11 -6.83 -21.97
CA GLY A 355 -8.34 -6.15 -23.01
C GLY A 355 -8.60 -4.65 -23.04
N SER A 356 -8.27 -4.01 -24.15
CA SER A 356 -8.46 -2.58 -24.34
C SER A 356 -9.88 -2.22 -24.77
N SER A 357 -10.26 -0.97 -24.55
CA SER A 357 -11.56 -0.40 -24.95
C SER A 357 -11.83 -0.58 -26.44
N GLY A 358 -10.90 -0.18 -27.31
CA GLY A 358 -11.06 -0.35 -28.75
C GLY A 358 -11.10 -1.81 -29.21
N GLY A 359 -10.51 -2.74 -28.45
CA GLY A 359 -10.65 -4.18 -28.70
C GLY A 359 -12.04 -4.69 -28.36
N PHE A 360 -12.64 -4.17 -27.27
CA PHE A 360 -13.99 -4.54 -26.84
C PHE A 360 -15.06 -4.14 -27.86
N SER A 361 -15.03 -2.89 -28.33
CA SER A 361 -15.99 -2.41 -29.32
C SER A 361 -15.86 -3.15 -30.66
N ARG A 362 -14.62 -3.41 -31.11
CA ARG A 362 -14.38 -4.24 -32.32
C ARG A 362 -14.91 -5.66 -32.18
N LEU A 363 -14.71 -6.28 -31.02
CA LEU A 363 -15.28 -7.60 -30.72
C LEU A 363 -16.80 -7.60 -30.87
N ALA A 364 -17.47 -6.62 -30.26
CA ALA A 364 -18.93 -6.51 -30.32
C ALA A 364 -19.44 -6.32 -31.77
N ILE A 365 -18.79 -5.45 -32.56
CA ILE A 365 -19.10 -5.23 -33.99
C ILE A 365 -18.96 -6.54 -34.78
N ARG A 366 -17.91 -7.31 -34.57
CA ARG A 366 -17.69 -8.59 -35.27
C ARG A 366 -18.73 -9.65 -34.88
N LEU A 367 -19.05 -9.75 -33.61
CA LEU A 367 -20.09 -10.67 -33.13
C LEU A 367 -21.45 -10.34 -33.77
N GLN A 368 -21.81 -9.04 -33.82
CA GLN A 368 -23.02 -8.59 -34.50
C GLN A 368 -23.01 -8.98 -35.99
N ALA A 369 -21.92 -8.70 -36.69
CA ALA A 369 -21.82 -9.03 -38.12
C ALA A 369 -21.97 -10.54 -38.39
N ALA A 370 -21.62 -11.39 -37.42
CA ALA A 370 -21.83 -12.84 -37.46
C ALA A 370 -23.20 -13.30 -36.96
N GLY A 371 -24.12 -12.39 -36.66
CA GLY A 371 -25.43 -12.69 -36.11
C GLY A 371 -25.40 -13.21 -34.66
N GLN A 372 -24.34 -12.97 -33.93
CA GLN A 372 -24.16 -13.38 -32.53
C GLN A 372 -24.38 -12.21 -31.58
N ALA A 373 -25.10 -12.45 -30.49
CA ALA A 373 -25.30 -11.45 -29.44
C ALA A 373 -25.20 -12.09 -28.03
N PRO A 374 -24.02 -12.57 -27.63
CA PRO A 374 -23.80 -13.08 -26.28
C PRO A 374 -23.96 -11.98 -25.21
N TYR A 375 -23.99 -12.38 -23.93
CA TYR A 375 -23.73 -11.48 -22.83
C TYR A 375 -22.25 -11.12 -22.82
N LEU A 376 -21.94 -9.83 -22.75
CA LEU A 376 -20.56 -9.31 -22.68
C LEU A 376 -20.27 -8.77 -21.28
N PHE A 377 -19.19 -9.22 -20.68
CA PHE A 377 -18.75 -8.85 -19.35
C PHE A 377 -17.35 -8.24 -19.41
N ALA A 378 -17.18 -7.05 -18.83
CA ALA A 378 -15.89 -6.36 -18.76
C ALA A 378 -15.82 -5.44 -17.52
N THR A 379 -14.65 -4.88 -17.23
CA THR A 379 -14.50 -3.91 -16.16
C THR A 379 -14.40 -2.48 -16.71
N ALA A 380 -14.92 -1.51 -15.96
CA ALA A 380 -14.95 -0.11 -16.39
C ALA A 380 -13.57 0.44 -16.71
N GLN A 381 -12.57 0.09 -15.91
CA GLN A 381 -11.18 0.54 -16.12
C GLN A 381 -10.58 0.09 -17.46
N GLN A 382 -11.10 -0.99 -18.05
CA GLN A 382 -10.61 -1.51 -19.32
C GLN A 382 -11.37 -0.94 -20.53
N VAL A 383 -12.69 -0.70 -20.39
CA VAL A 383 -13.54 -0.48 -21.57
C VAL A 383 -14.32 0.83 -21.57
N ALA A 384 -14.20 1.69 -20.56
CA ALA A 384 -15.01 2.91 -20.43
C ALA A 384 -14.91 3.89 -21.63
N GLY A 385 -13.78 3.91 -22.35
CA GLY A 385 -13.53 4.85 -23.44
C GLY A 385 -14.46 4.70 -24.64
N ASP A 386 -14.84 3.48 -25.00
CA ASP A 386 -15.56 3.17 -26.26
C ASP A 386 -16.87 2.40 -26.08
N LEU A 387 -17.42 2.40 -24.86
CA LEU A 387 -18.63 1.62 -24.55
C LEU A 387 -19.83 2.00 -25.43
N PHE A 388 -19.97 3.25 -25.83
CA PHE A 388 -21.06 3.70 -26.67
C PHE A 388 -20.85 3.46 -28.18
N GLN A 389 -19.69 2.89 -28.56
CA GLN A 389 -19.43 2.41 -29.93
C GLN A 389 -19.90 0.95 -30.14
N VAL A 390 -20.35 0.30 -29.08
CA VAL A 390 -20.90 -1.05 -29.16
C VAL A 390 -22.25 -1.03 -29.90
N PRO A 391 -22.53 -1.99 -30.81
CA PRO A 391 -23.80 -2.05 -31.55
C PRO A 391 -25.04 -2.12 -30.67
N VAL A 392 -26.15 -1.55 -31.14
CA VAL A 392 -27.41 -1.43 -30.38
C VAL A 392 -28.02 -2.79 -29.98
N GLU A 393 -27.74 -3.84 -30.70
CA GLU A 393 -28.14 -5.21 -30.42
C GLU A 393 -27.62 -5.75 -29.10
N PHE A 394 -26.54 -5.13 -28.59
CA PHE A 394 -26.01 -5.42 -27.28
C PHE A 394 -26.59 -4.57 -26.15
N SER A 395 -27.62 -3.75 -26.44
CA SER A 395 -28.35 -3.03 -25.40
C SER A 395 -28.85 -4.02 -24.34
N ARG A 396 -28.57 -3.74 -23.06
CA ARG A 396 -28.85 -4.62 -21.91
C ARG A 396 -28.20 -6.02 -21.99
N ARG A 397 -27.22 -6.20 -22.85
CA ARG A 397 -26.39 -7.41 -22.94
C ARG A 397 -24.93 -7.17 -22.55
N VAL A 398 -24.53 -5.92 -22.36
CA VAL A 398 -23.21 -5.52 -21.84
C VAL A 398 -23.34 -5.23 -20.37
N PHE A 399 -22.52 -5.89 -19.56
CA PHE A 399 -22.47 -5.73 -18.12
C PHE A 399 -21.05 -5.34 -17.71
N ILE A 400 -20.94 -4.23 -17.00
CA ILE A 400 -19.66 -3.61 -16.63
C ILE A 400 -19.55 -3.57 -15.12
N ALA A 401 -18.44 -4.06 -14.59
CA ALA A 401 -18.11 -3.92 -13.17
C ALA A 401 -17.51 -2.55 -12.89
N TYR A 402 -18.00 -1.90 -11.83
CA TYR A 402 -17.50 -0.65 -11.28
C TYR A 402 -17.20 -0.83 -9.80
N PRO A 403 -15.96 -0.61 -9.34
CA PRO A 403 -15.64 -0.71 -7.91
C PRO A 403 -16.28 0.39 -7.06
N PHE A 404 -16.66 1.50 -7.68
CA PHE A 404 -17.41 2.61 -7.11
C PHE A 404 -18.18 3.34 -8.21
N ILE A 405 -19.28 4.01 -7.85
CA ILE A 405 -20.12 4.81 -8.74
C ILE A 405 -20.47 6.15 -8.08
N PRO A 406 -20.94 7.14 -8.83
CA PRO A 406 -21.26 8.47 -8.27
C PRO A 406 -22.26 8.46 -7.10
N SER A 407 -23.11 7.44 -6.96
CA SER A 407 -24.02 7.30 -5.82
C SER A 407 -23.32 6.95 -4.50
N ASP A 408 -22.08 6.45 -4.52
CA ASP A 408 -21.28 6.20 -3.33
C ASP A 408 -20.70 7.51 -2.76
N TRP A 409 -20.70 8.58 -3.57
CA TRP A 409 -20.04 9.83 -3.23
C TRP A 409 -20.85 10.64 -2.21
N THR A 410 -20.26 10.86 -1.06
CA THR A 410 -20.81 11.79 -0.08
C THR A 410 -20.58 13.24 -0.52
N PRO A 411 -21.40 14.20 -0.06
CA PRO A 411 -21.16 15.63 -0.35
C PRO A 411 -19.76 16.09 0.07
N ALA A 412 -19.26 15.63 1.22
CA ALA A 412 -17.93 15.97 1.73
C ALA A 412 -16.80 15.38 0.86
N GLY A 413 -16.89 14.11 0.48
CA GLY A 413 -15.90 13.45 -0.41
C GLY A 413 -15.86 14.09 -1.78
N ARG A 414 -17.04 14.38 -2.36
CA ARG A 414 -17.15 15.09 -3.64
C ARG A 414 -16.49 16.47 -3.57
N LEU A 415 -16.79 17.25 -2.53
CA LEU A 415 -16.19 18.57 -2.36
C LEU A 415 -14.67 18.50 -2.21
N ALA A 416 -14.16 17.53 -1.45
CA ALA A 416 -12.73 17.33 -1.23
C ALA A 416 -12.00 17.00 -2.55
N LEU A 417 -12.53 16.06 -3.35
CA LEU A 417 -11.96 15.73 -4.66
C LEU A 417 -12.08 16.91 -5.64
N THR A 418 -13.20 17.64 -5.62
CA THR A 418 -13.39 18.83 -6.47
C THR A 418 -12.32 19.88 -6.21
N ARG A 419 -12.00 20.16 -4.95
CA ARG A 419 -10.91 21.10 -4.60
C ARG A 419 -9.55 20.66 -5.16
N VAL A 420 -9.24 19.35 -5.10
CA VAL A 420 -8.01 18.82 -5.72
C VAL A 420 -8.05 19.01 -7.23
N ARG A 421 -9.17 18.70 -7.88
CA ARG A 421 -9.35 18.89 -9.33
C ARG A 421 -9.16 20.33 -9.75
N GLU A 422 -9.81 21.26 -9.07
CA GLU A 422 -9.72 22.70 -9.34
C GLU A 422 -8.29 23.21 -9.17
N SER A 423 -7.61 22.84 -8.08
CA SER A 423 -6.22 23.24 -7.84
C SER A 423 -5.23 22.69 -8.86
N ALA A 424 -5.56 21.55 -9.48
CA ALA A 424 -4.72 20.85 -10.45
C ALA A 424 -5.17 21.07 -11.91
N GLY A 425 -6.24 21.80 -12.17
CA GLY A 425 -6.80 22.00 -13.50
C GLY A 425 -7.39 20.74 -14.13
N LEU A 426 -7.84 19.78 -13.31
CA LEU A 426 -8.34 18.49 -13.77
C LEU A 426 -9.85 18.50 -13.99
N GLY A 427 -10.28 17.86 -15.09
CA GLY A 427 -11.67 17.51 -15.35
C GLY A 427 -12.10 16.18 -14.73
N GLY A 428 -13.24 15.65 -15.21
CA GLY A 428 -13.77 14.34 -14.80
C GLY A 428 -13.17 13.12 -15.52
N GLN A 429 -12.27 13.33 -16.47
CA GLN A 429 -11.60 12.24 -17.19
C GLN A 429 -10.73 11.42 -16.24
N TYR A 430 -10.52 10.16 -16.51
CA TYR A 430 -9.73 9.27 -15.66
C TYR A 430 -10.23 9.19 -14.20
N ALA A 431 -11.56 9.25 -13.99
CA ALA A 431 -12.16 9.29 -12.64
C ALA A 431 -11.71 8.13 -11.76
N PHE A 432 -11.52 6.92 -12.35
CA PHE A 432 -11.02 5.74 -11.63
C PHE A 432 -9.64 6.02 -11.01
N VAL A 433 -8.73 6.54 -11.80
CA VAL A 433 -7.35 6.85 -11.39
C VAL A 433 -7.35 7.95 -10.33
N GLN A 434 -8.15 9.00 -10.53
CA GLN A 434 -8.27 10.11 -9.58
C GLN A 434 -8.80 9.67 -8.22
N VAL A 435 -9.88 8.89 -8.20
CA VAL A 435 -10.48 8.38 -6.96
C VAL A 435 -9.54 7.40 -6.26
N GLY A 436 -8.85 6.54 -7.03
CA GLY A 436 -7.86 5.62 -6.50
C GLY A 436 -6.71 6.34 -5.78
N ALA A 437 -6.08 7.31 -6.43
CA ALA A 437 -4.99 8.10 -5.86
C ALA A 437 -5.44 8.91 -4.65
N PHE A 438 -6.59 9.58 -4.75
CA PHE A 438 -7.13 10.36 -3.64
C PHE A 438 -7.46 9.49 -2.43
N SER A 439 -8.10 8.33 -2.64
CA SER A 439 -8.40 7.38 -1.57
C SER A 439 -7.14 6.83 -0.91
N SER A 440 -6.09 6.57 -1.70
CA SER A 440 -4.79 6.14 -1.20
C SER A 440 -4.15 7.18 -0.28
N MET A 441 -4.22 8.46 -0.66
CA MET A 441 -3.74 9.56 0.19
C MET A 441 -4.55 9.72 1.48
N LEU A 442 -5.87 9.54 1.43
CA LEU A 442 -6.72 9.57 2.62
C LEU A 442 -6.38 8.42 3.57
N LEU A 443 -6.22 7.20 3.06
CA LEU A 443 -5.83 6.03 3.84
C LEU A 443 -4.45 6.20 4.47
N PHE A 444 -3.48 6.68 3.69
CA PHE A 444 -2.15 6.99 4.21
C PHE A 444 -2.21 8.03 5.34
N ALA A 445 -2.94 9.14 5.11
CA ALA A 445 -3.06 10.19 6.10
C ALA A 445 -3.74 9.70 7.40
N GLU A 446 -4.78 8.88 7.28
CA GLU A 446 -5.46 8.29 8.43
C GLU A 446 -4.58 7.28 9.16
N GLY A 447 -3.92 6.37 8.43
CA GLY A 447 -2.96 5.42 8.99
C GLY A 447 -1.84 6.13 9.76
N MET A 448 -1.29 7.21 9.22
CA MET A 448 -0.27 8.00 9.91
C MET A 448 -0.80 8.76 11.13
N LYS A 449 -2.06 9.25 11.11
CA LYS A 449 -2.69 9.84 12.30
C LYS A 449 -2.83 8.82 13.43
N GLN A 450 -3.28 7.60 13.10
CA GLN A 450 -3.42 6.51 14.07
C GLN A 450 -2.07 5.96 14.54
N ALA A 451 -1.04 5.93 13.68
CA ALA A 451 0.34 5.57 14.07
C ALA A 451 0.94 6.54 15.10
N GLY A 452 0.41 7.77 15.18
CA GLY A 452 0.78 8.74 16.19
C GLY A 452 2.08 9.52 15.89
N ARG A 453 2.51 10.33 16.86
CA ARG A 453 3.72 11.16 16.71
C ARG A 453 5.00 10.35 16.55
N ASP A 454 5.06 9.20 17.21
CA ASP A 454 6.21 8.28 17.13
C ASP A 454 5.96 7.21 16.06
N ALA A 455 5.49 7.63 14.90
CA ALA A 455 5.22 6.75 13.77
C ALA A 455 6.47 5.97 13.34
N SER A 456 6.23 4.79 12.82
CA SER A 456 7.19 3.96 12.10
C SER A 456 6.44 3.24 10.97
N ARG A 457 7.18 2.60 10.06
CA ARG A 457 6.58 1.79 9.00
C ARG A 457 5.72 0.66 9.56
N GLU A 458 6.17 -0.02 10.63
CA GLU A 458 5.41 -1.07 11.31
C GLU A 458 4.11 -0.53 11.93
N LYS A 459 4.17 0.66 12.53
CA LYS A 459 2.98 1.30 13.09
C LYS A 459 2.00 1.75 12.02
N LEU A 460 2.50 2.24 10.88
CA LEU A 460 1.64 2.54 9.74
C LEU A 460 0.94 1.27 9.24
N VAL A 461 1.67 0.16 9.07
CA VAL A 461 1.08 -1.12 8.69
C VAL A 461 0.03 -1.57 9.70
N SER A 462 0.34 -1.55 10.99
CA SER A 462 -0.61 -1.93 12.06
C SER A 462 -1.84 -1.01 12.09
N ALA A 463 -1.66 0.29 11.88
CA ALA A 463 -2.76 1.24 11.82
C ALA A 463 -3.67 0.99 10.62
N LEU A 464 -3.09 0.69 9.46
CA LEU A 464 -3.85 0.34 8.26
C LEU A 464 -4.60 -0.99 8.43
N GLU A 465 -3.98 -2.00 9.04
CA GLU A 465 -4.64 -3.27 9.41
C GLU A 465 -5.82 -3.08 10.37
N GLY A 466 -5.76 -2.04 11.19
CA GLY A 466 -6.84 -1.66 12.11
C GLY A 466 -7.98 -0.86 11.48
N LEU A 467 -7.88 -0.47 10.21
CA LEU A 467 -8.93 0.29 9.54
C LEU A 467 -10.09 -0.61 9.13
N HIS A 468 -11.22 -0.41 9.78
CA HIS A 468 -12.48 -1.08 9.46
C HIS A 468 -13.52 -0.04 9.06
N ASP A 469 -14.28 -0.34 8.01
CA ASP A 469 -15.37 0.50 7.49
C ASP A 469 -14.98 1.97 7.26
N PHE A 470 -13.74 2.18 6.81
CA PHE A 470 -13.21 3.51 6.56
C PHE A 470 -13.92 4.15 5.37
N ALA A 471 -14.53 5.30 5.60
CA ALA A 471 -15.25 6.05 4.59
C ALA A 471 -14.34 7.06 3.88
N THR A 472 -13.94 6.78 2.65
CA THR A 472 -13.26 7.77 1.78
C THR A 472 -14.20 8.88 1.33
N GLY A 473 -15.51 8.62 1.37
CA GLY A 473 -16.54 9.50 0.83
C GLY A 473 -16.66 9.47 -0.70
N LEU A 474 -15.90 8.60 -1.38
CA LEU A 474 -15.90 8.44 -2.85
C LEU A 474 -16.06 6.98 -3.29
N THR A 475 -15.99 6.06 -2.35
CA THR A 475 -16.07 4.61 -2.59
C THR A 475 -16.99 3.98 -1.55
N PRO A 476 -17.41 2.73 -1.71
CA PRO A 476 -17.87 1.93 -0.59
C PRO A 476 -16.84 1.91 0.55
N GLN A 477 -17.25 1.53 1.74
CA GLN A 477 -16.38 1.52 2.92
C GLN A 477 -15.22 0.52 2.75
N ILE A 478 -14.02 0.99 3.06
CA ILE A 478 -12.77 0.22 2.92
C ILE A 478 -12.41 -0.42 4.26
N SER A 479 -12.10 -1.71 4.24
CA SER A 479 -11.63 -2.42 5.43
C SER A 479 -10.40 -3.25 5.12
N PHE A 480 -9.36 -3.11 5.95
CA PHE A 480 -8.20 -3.98 5.94
C PHE A 480 -8.17 -4.87 7.18
N GLY A 481 -7.14 -5.70 7.32
CA GLY A 481 -6.95 -6.56 8.49
C GLY A 481 -5.65 -7.37 8.40
N PRO A 482 -5.27 -8.07 9.46
CA PRO A 482 -4.19 -9.03 9.40
C PRO A 482 -4.45 -10.04 8.28
N GLY A 483 -3.57 -10.09 7.27
CA GLY A 483 -3.74 -10.93 6.09
C GLY A 483 -4.76 -10.42 5.04
N ARG A 484 -5.50 -9.36 5.31
CA ARG A 484 -6.41 -8.71 4.35
C ARG A 484 -5.83 -7.39 3.87
N ARG A 485 -5.29 -7.39 2.66
CA ARG A 485 -4.61 -6.24 2.02
C ARG A 485 -5.46 -5.55 0.95
N LEU A 486 -6.54 -6.17 0.54
CA LEU A 486 -7.51 -5.62 -0.40
C LEU A 486 -8.67 -4.99 0.38
N GLY A 487 -8.83 -3.68 0.22
CA GLY A 487 -9.81 -2.89 0.96
C GLY A 487 -11.24 -3.11 0.48
N LEU A 488 -11.43 -3.02 -0.85
CA LEU A 488 -12.66 -3.41 -1.54
C LEU A 488 -12.40 -4.69 -2.34
N ASN A 489 -13.28 -5.67 -2.24
CA ASN A 489 -13.17 -6.95 -2.92
C ASN A 489 -14.42 -7.29 -3.74
N GLY A 490 -15.07 -6.32 -4.33
CA GLY A 490 -16.29 -6.51 -5.11
C GLY A 490 -16.55 -5.37 -6.06
N ALA A 491 -17.73 -5.34 -6.65
CA ALA A 491 -18.11 -4.29 -7.58
C ALA A 491 -19.63 -4.05 -7.61
N HIS A 492 -20.03 -2.88 -8.08
CA HIS A 492 -21.35 -2.65 -8.66
C HIS A 492 -21.39 -3.26 -10.07
N VAL A 493 -22.56 -3.67 -10.51
CA VAL A 493 -22.77 -4.06 -11.90
C VAL A 493 -23.71 -3.08 -12.57
N VAL A 494 -23.29 -2.52 -13.69
CA VAL A 494 -24.11 -1.67 -14.53
C VAL A 494 -24.30 -2.29 -15.90
N THR A 495 -25.43 -2.00 -16.54
CA THR A 495 -25.69 -2.35 -17.95
C THR A 495 -25.84 -1.08 -18.78
N LEU A 496 -25.73 -1.24 -20.09
CA LEU A 496 -25.88 -0.17 -21.06
C LEU A 496 -27.25 -0.21 -21.72
N GLU A 497 -27.90 0.95 -21.80
CA GLU A 497 -29.00 1.19 -22.71
C GLU A 497 -28.46 2.03 -23.88
N LEU A 498 -28.15 1.37 -24.96
CA LEU A 498 -27.39 1.97 -26.06
C LEU A 498 -28.17 3.00 -26.87
N PRO A 499 -29.49 2.84 -27.14
CA PRO A 499 -30.25 3.90 -27.81
C PRO A 499 -30.20 5.24 -27.09
N ASP A 500 -30.25 5.20 -25.75
CA ASP A 500 -30.26 6.39 -24.89
C ASP A 500 -28.87 6.79 -24.38
N GLN A 501 -27.83 6.00 -24.65
CA GLN A 501 -26.47 6.15 -24.14
C GLN A 501 -26.42 6.31 -22.61
N ARG A 502 -27.17 5.46 -21.91
CA ARG A 502 -27.32 5.50 -20.45
C ARG A 502 -26.80 4.24 -19.77
N PHE A 503 -26.25 4.46 -18.57
CA PHE A 503 -25.90 3.37 -17.65
C PHE A 503 -27.01 3.15 -16.65
N TYR A 504 -27.36 1.88 -16.43
CA TYR A 504 -28.30 1.47 -15.40
C TYR A 504 -27.62 0.57 -14.38
N LEU A 505 -27.72 0.91 -13.10
CA LEU A 505 -27.29 0.04 -12.02
C LEU A 505 -28.23 -1.16 -11.95
N VAL A 506 -27.69 -2.37 -12.18
CA VAL A 506 -28.45 -3.63 -12.10
C VAL A 506 -28.12 -4.44 -10.85
N ALA A 507 -26.94 -4.23 -10.24
CA ALA A 507 -26.62 -4.75 -8.93
C ALA A 507 -25.79 -3.73 -8.14
N PRO A 508 -26.16 -3.43 -6.87
CA PRO A 508 -25.35 -2.62 -6.00
C PRO A 508 -24.04 -3.32 -5.66
N TYR A 509 -23.09 -2.58 -5.06
CA TYR A 509 -21.82 -3.15 -4.60
C TYR A 509 -22.05 -4.39 -3.73
N LYS A 510 -21.38 -5.47 -4.11
CA LYS A 510 -21.39 -6.72 -3.35
C LYS A 510 -19.97 -7.25 -3.27
N PRO A 511 -19.45 -7.50 -2.04
CA PRO A 511 -18.18 -8.19 -1.88
C PRO A 511 -18.25 -9.61 -2.47
N VAL A 512 -17.18 -10.05 -3.12
CA VAL A 512 -17.03 -11.44 -3.56
C VAL A 512 -16.48 -12.30 -2.42
N ALA A 513 -16.83 -13.57 -2.39
CA ALA A 513 -16.29 -14.50 -1.42
C ALA A 513 -14.77 -14.62 -1.59
N ALA A 514 -14.03 -14.68 -0.48
CA ALA A 514 -12.63 -15.06 -0.53
C ALA A 514 -12.54 -16.48 -1.09
N MET A 515 -11.66 -16.70 -2.08
CA MET A 515 -11.35 -18.07 -2.47
C MET A 515 -10.56 -18.76 -1.34
N PRO A 516 -10.83 -20.05 -1.09
CA PRO A 516 -10.13 -20.82 -0.07
C PRO A 516 -8.63 -20.95 -0.35
#